data_7a0b3cbd21639c76d34e644b0b5590e6
#
_entry.id   7a0b3cbd21639c76d34e644b0b5590e6
#
_cell.length_a   1.000
_cell.length_b   1.000
_cell.length_c   1.000
_cell.angle_alpha   90.00
_cell.angle_beta   90.00
_cell.angle_gamma   90.00
#
_symmetry.space_group_name_H-M   'P 1'
#
loop_
_entity.id
_entity.type
_entity.pdbx_description
1 polymer ?
#
loop_
_entity_poly.entity_id
_entity_poly.type
_entity_poly.pdbx_seq_one_letter_code
_entity_poly.pdbx_strand_id
1 'polypeptide(L)'
;MLRAVTPGGHPAITALWLLGIFAAVLSFVAAILDVFTAAAVLALIATAVLVAGTVAYRFRLRRFSATLIATEEALDAGDIKRARELMAPLLARFHTFPLVQEVAADVLYAAGDPLSAASLWETAMKRLGAPRVAPRLVAAYAALNRGGDARRVAALVPEDRIASLALAWSDLVATGGDRDRGIALADSLVTDVEHSQNATIAAMTAAVGAIADARRGDRSAMQTKLAAMRRARPTPYDAAFLGYLAGVALREVGDVDEARREFTAALERSPESIGGALARRERAHLPS
;
A
#
# COMPACT_ATOMS: atom_id res chain seq x y z
N MET A 1 8.03 -21.19 2.93
CA MET A 1 6.93 -20.35 2.38
C MET A 1 5.64 -20.42 3.23
N LEU A 2 5.16 -21.58 3.70
CA LEU A 2 3.93 -21.70 4.50
C LEU A 2 3.95 -20.98 5.88
N ARG A 3 5.10 -20.77 6.50
CA ARG A 3 5.22 -20.05 7.79
C ARG A 3 4.99 -18.54 7.68
N ALA A 4 5.09 -17.94 6.49
CA ALA A 4 4.87 -16.51 6.27
C ALA A 4 3.39 -16.14 6.06
N VAL A 5 2.54 -17.13 5.75
CA VAL A 5 1.12 -16.93 5.38
C VAL A 5 0.16 -17.28 6.53
N THR A 6 0.65 -17.95 7.57
CA THR A 6 -0.22 -18.32 8.70
C THR A 6 -0.02 -17.38 9.88
N PRO A 7 -1.06 -16.64 10.32
CA PRO A 7 -0.99 -15.92 11.59
C PRO A 7 -0.64 -16.94 12.67
N GLY A 8 0.44 -16.68 13.41
CA GLY A 8 0.96 -17.56 14.45
C GLY A 8 -0.19 -18.21 15.22
N GLY A 9 -0.20 -19.55 15.27
CA GLY A 9 -1.34 -20.35 15.65
C GLY A 9 -1.97 -19.85 16.95
N HIS A 10 -3.28 -19.71 16.94
CA HIS A 10 -4.00 -19.40 18.18
C HIS A 10 -3.67 -20.52 19.17
N PRO A 11 -3.29 -20.22 20.42
CA PRO A 11 -2.84 -21.23 21.36
C PRO A 11 -3.85 -22.39 21.50
N ALA A 12 -5.15 -22.10 21.39
CA ALA A 12 -6.18 -23.14 21.38
C ALA A 12 -6.13 -24.07 20.14
N ILE A 13 -5.82 -23.57 18.95
CA ILE A 13 -5.70 -24.40 17.74
C ILE A 13 -4.43 -25.24 17.80
N THR A 14 -3.32 -24.64 18.25
CA THR A 14 -2.07 -25.38 18.48
C THR A 14 -2.25 -26.45 19.54
N ALA A 15 -2.97 -26.15 20.63
CA ALA A 15 -3.30 -27.13 21.68
C ALA A 15 -4.15 -28.27 21.13
N LEU A 16 -5.18 -28.01 20.31
CA LEU A 16 -5.98 -29.04 19.66
C LEU A 16 -5.13 -29.95 18.77
N TRP A 17 -4.21 -29.39 18.00
CA TRP A 17 -3.31 -30.21 17.17
C TRP A 17 -2.36 -31.07 17.99
N LEU A 18 -1.77 -30.51 19.05
CA LEU A 18 -0.90 -31.25 19.97
C LEU A 18 -1.68 -32.37 20.68
N LEU A 19 -2.91 -32.09 21.12
CA LEU A 19 -3.78 -33.10 21.78
C LEU A 19 -4.14 -34.22 20.81
N GLY A 20 -4.44 -33.87 19.54
CA GLY A 20 -4.73 -34.88 18.50
C GLY A 20 -3.52 -35.76 18.18
N ILE A 21 -2.32 -35.18 18.08
CA ILE A 21 -1.09 -35.93 17.87
C ILE A 21 -0.79 -36.83 19.08
N PHE A 22 -0.95 -36.30 20.29
CA PHE A 22 -0.74 -37.09 21.52
C PHE A 22 -1.70 -38.30 21.62
N ALA A 23 -2.99 -38.09 21.32
CA ALA A 23 -3.98 -39.16 21.27
C ALA A 23 -3.66 -40.22 20.20
N ALA A 24 -3.13 -39.82 19.05
CA ALA A 24 -2.68 -40.72 17.98
C ALA A 24 -1.48 -41.59 18.44
N VAL A 25 -0.51 -40.97 19.14
CA VAL A 25 0.63 -41.70 19.71
C VAL A 25 0.17 -42.72 20.77
N LEU A 26 -0.73 -42.33 21.67
CA LEU A 26 -1.31 -43.24 22.66
C LEU A 26 -2.07 -44.39 22.01
N SER A 27 -2.83 -44.14 20.93
CA SER A 27 -3.51 -45.17 20.15
C SER A 27 -2.52 -46.20 19.58
N PHE A 28 -1.38 -45.72 19.05
CA PHE A 28 -0.34 -46.59 18.51
C PHE A 28 0.31 -47.45 19.61
N VAL A 29 0.59 -46.86 20.77
CA VAL A 29 1.13 -47.59 21.93
C VAL A 29 0.13 -48.65 22.44
N ALA A 30 -1.16 -48.30 22.54
CA ALA A 30 -2.21 -49.22 22.95
C ALA A 30 -2.38 -50.40 21.95
N ALA A 31 -2.19 -50.13 20.65
CA ALA A 31 -2.22 -51.19 19.64
C ALA A 31 -1.05 -52.18 19.78
N ILE A 32 0.15 -51.68 20.13
CA ILE A 32 1.35 -52.50 20.38
C ILE A 32 1.15 -53.39 21.63
N LEU A 33 0.39 -52.90 22.63
CA LEU A 33 0.10 -53.61 23.86
C LEU A 33 -1.11 -54.54 23.74
N ASP A 34 -1.60 -54.82 22.54
CA ASP A 34 -2.74 -55.71 22.22
C ASP A 34 -4.09 -55.33 22.84
N VAL A 35 -4.25 -54.04 23.17
CA VAL A 35 -5.51 -53.47 23.72
C VAL A 35 -6.31 -52.82 22.60
N PHE A 36 -6.79 -53.57 21.64
CA PHE A 36 -7.42 -53.11 20.41
C PHE A 36 -8.61 -52.16 20.61
N THR A 37 -9.45 -52.38 21.61
CA THR A 37 -10.59 -51.52 21.90
C THR A 37 -10.15 -50.11 22.35
N ALA A 38 -9.16 -50.04 23.22
CA ALA A 38 -8.59 -48.74 23.66
C ALA A 38 -7.88 -47.99 22.51
N ALA A 39 -7.16 -48.73 21.68
CA ALA A 39 -6.50 -48.17 20.50
C ALA A 39 -7.52 -47.59 19.53
N ALA A 40 -8.61 -48.28 19.24
CA ALA A 40 -9.66 -47.80 18.33
C ALA A 40 -10.35 -46.53 18.86
N VAL A 41 -10.70 -46.49 20.15
CA VAL A 41 -11.30 -45.29 20.77
C VAL A 41 -10.36 -44.10 20.73
N LEU A 42 -9.08 -44.29 21.08
CA LEU A 42 -8.08 -43.21 21.03
C LEU A 42 -7.84 -42.73 19.62
N ALA A 43 -7.83 -43.59 18.59
CA ALA A 43 -7.70 -43.20 17.19
C ALA A 43 -8.89 -42.36 16.73
N LEU A 44 -10.10 -42.69 17.15
CA LEU A 44 -11.31 -41.97 16.83
C LEU A 44 -11.31 -40.57 17.47
N ILE A 45 -10.90 -40.45 18.73
CA ILE A 45 -10.73 -39.17 19.42
C ILE A 45 -9.66 -38.33 18.73
N ALA A 46 -8.49 -38.92 18.42
CA ALA A 46 -7.41 -38.20 17.71
C ALA A 46 -7.90 -37.63 16.38
N THR A 47 -8.60 -38.43 15.59
CA THR A 47 -9.16 -38.02 14.31
C THR A 47 -10.16 -36.87 14.48
N ALA A 48 -11.10 -37.00 15.41
CA ALA A 48 -12.10 -35.94 15.67
C ALA A 48 -11.45 -34.61 16.09
N VAL A 49 -10.44 -34.65 16.96
CA VAL A 49 -9.71 -33.47 17.43
C VAL A 49 -8.89 -32.83 16.30
N LEU A 50 -8.21 -33.62 15.46
CA LEU A 50 -7.46 -33.12 14.31
C LEU A 50 -8.39 -32.50 13.26
N VAL A 51 -9.54 -33.13 12.99
CA VAL A 51 -10.55 -32.58 12.08
C VAL A 51 -11.10 -31.26 12.62
N ALA A 52 -11.51 -31.23 13.91
CA ALA A 52 -12.01 -30.01 14.55
C ALA A 52 -10.96 -28.87 14.51
N GLY A 53 -9.69 -29.19 14.82
CA GLY A 53 -8.57 -28.24 14.73
C GLY A 53 -8.37 -27.71 13.32
N THR A 54 -8.44 -28.57 12.31
CA THR A 54 -8.31 -28.20 10.91
C THR A 54 -9.46 -27.31 10.43
N VAL A 55 -10.69 -27.64 10.80
CA VAL A 55 -11.88 -26.85 10.46
C VAL A 55 -11.82 -25.47 11.13
N ALA A 56 -11.49 -25.42 12.41
CA ALA A 56 -11.34 -24.17 13.15
C ALA A 56 -10.23 -23.28 12.54
N TYR A 57 -9.11 -23.89 12.16
CA TYR A 57 -8.01 -23.20 11.48
C TYR A 57 -8.43 -22.64 10.13
N ARG A 58 -9.09 -23.46 9.28
CA ARG A 58 -9.59 -23.02 7.96
C ARG A 58 -10.60 -21.88 8.08
N PHE A 59 -11.52 -21.96 9.03
CA PHE A 59 -12.52 -20.93 9.26
C PHE A 59 -11.88 -19.60 9.68
N ARG A 60 -10.87 -19.67 10.54
CA ARG A 60 -10.12 -18.51 10.99
C ARG A 60 -9.29 -17.89 9.88
N LEU A 61 -8.62 -18.72 9.06
CA LEU A 61 -7.85 -18.27 7.92
C LEU A 61 -8.75 -17.56 6.89
N ARG A 62 -9.96 -18.11 6.63
CA ARG A 62 -10.95 -17.48 5.76
C ARG A 62 -11.39 -16.12 6.28
N ARG A 63 -11.69 -15.98 7.56
CA ARG A 63 -12.04 -14.69 8.17
C ARG A 63 -10.90 -13.66 8.07
N PHE A 64 -9.69 -14.10 8.36
CA PHE A 64 -8.50 -13.25 8.23
C PHE A 64 -8.32 -12.75 6.79
N SER A 65 -8.34 -13.66 5.81
CA SER A 65 -8.22 -13.31 4.39
C SER A 65 -9.37 -12.41 3.93
N ALA A 66 -10.60 -12.71 4.32
CA ALA A 66 -11.76 -11.90 3.98
C ALA A 66 -11.66 -10.46 4.51
N THR A 67 -11.12 -10.28 5.72
CA THR A 67 -10.92 -8.93 6.27
C THR A 67 -9.81 -8.17 5.53
N LEU A 68 -8.71 -8.84 5.14
CA LEU A 68 -7.67 -8.20 4.33
C LEU A 68 -8.22 -7.78 2.96
N ILE A 69 -8.94 -8.67 2.28
CA ILE A 69 -9.57 -8.38 0.98
C ILE A 69 -10.55 -7.20 1.12
N ALA A 70 -11.43 -7.23 2.13
CA ALA A 70 -12.36 -6.14 2.37
C ALA A 70 -11.67 -4.80 2.68
N THR A 71 -10.47 -4.85 3.29
CA THR A 71 -9.66 -3.64 3.53
C THR A 71 -9.10 -3.09 2.21
N GLU A 72 -8.57 -3.96 1.35
CA GLU A 72 -8.08 -3.59 0.01
C GLU A 72 -9.23 -3.03 -0.86
N GLU A 73 -10.39 -3.69 -0.87
CA GLU A 73 -11.60 -3.22 -1.58
C GLU A 73 -12.04 -1.83 -1.09
N ALA A 74 -11.97 -1.58 0.22
CA ALA A 74 -12.29 -0.28 0.79
C ALA A 74 -11.29 0.80 0.36
N LEU A 75 -9.98 0.46 0.29
CA LEU A 75 -8.95 1.36 -0.24
C LEU A 75 -9.18 1.67 -1.73
N ASP A 76 -9.47 0.65 -2.54
CA ASP A 76 -9.75 0.80 -3.97
C ASP A 76 -11.00 1.65 -4.22
N ALA A 77 -11.99 1.56 -3.33
CA ALA A 77 -13.18 2.42 -3.35
C ALA A 77 -12.91 3.85 -2.83
N GLY A 78 -11.74 4.11 -2.24
CA GLY A 78 -11.40 5.39 -1.60
C GLY A 78 -12.05 5.60 -0.23
N ASP A 79 -12.62 4.56 0.37
CA ASP A 79 -13.22 4.59 1.72
C ASP A 79 -12.14 4.33 2.79
N ILE A 80 -11.31 5.36 3.02
CA ILE A 80 -10.19 5.30 3.96
C ILE A 80 -10.68 5.01 5.39
N LYS A 81 -11.82 5.57 5.78
CA LYS A 81 -12.38 5.36 7.10
C LYS A 81 -12.71 3.88 7.32
N ARG A 82 -13.41 3.28 6.38
CA ARG A 82 -13.75 1.85 6.40
C ARG A 82 -12.51 0.97 6.41
N ALA A 83 -11.51 1.28 5.58
CA ALA A 83 -10.26 0.56 5.55
C ALA A 83 -9.54 0.58 6.92
N ARG A 84 -9.50 1.75 7.59
CA ARG A 84 -8.93 1.89 8.96
C ARG A 84 -9.69 1.06 9.99
N GLU A 85 -11.03 1.09 9.98
CA GLU A 85 -11.86 0.32 10.90
C GLU A 85 -11.63 -1.19 10.74
N LEU A 86 -11.50 -1.68 9.52
CA LEU A 86 -11.22 -3.10 9.22
C LEU A 86 -9.81 -3.49 9.62
N MET A 87 -8.83 -2.61 9.41
CA MET A 87 -7.41 -2.90 9.64
C MET A 87 -7.02 -2.85 11.11
N ALA A 88 -7.62 -1.96 11.91
CA ALA A 88 -7.24 -1.74 13.30
C ALA A 88 -7.21 -3.03 14.16
N PRO A 89 -8.23 -3.91 14.16
CA PRO A 89 -8.20 -5.15 14.94
C PRO A 89 -7.18 -6.16 14.42
N LEU A 90 -6.90 -6.16 13.12
CA LEU A 90 -5.87 -7.03 12.53
C LEU A 90 -4.47 -6.57 12.95
N LEU A 91 -4.19 -5.28 12.86
CA LEU A 91 -2.90 -4.72 13.25
C LEU A 91 -2.65 -4.92 14.75
N ALA A 92 -3.64 -4.67 15.61
CA ALA A 92 -3.51 -4.88 17.06
C ALA A 92 -3.16 -6.33 17.40
N ARG A 93 -3.67 -7.30 16.66
CA ARG A 93 -3.49 -8.73 16.96
C ARG A 93 -2.33 -9.38 16.23
N PHE A 94 -2.01 -8.91 15.03
CA PHE A 94 -1.05 -9.53 14.11
C PHE A 94 0.02 -8.57 13.63
N HIS A 95 0.41 -7.61 14.49
CA HIS A 95 1.36 -6.52 14.17
C HIS A 95 2.73 -7.00 13.65
N THR A 96 3.12 -8.25 13.96
CA THR A 96 4.38 -8.84 13.46
C THR A 96 4.23 -9.57 12.12
N PHE A 97 3.01 -9.63 11.59
CA PHE A 97 2.73 -10.40 10.38
C PHE A 97 2.97 -9.55 9.13
N PRO A 98 3.89 -9.94 8.21
CA PRO A 98 4.32 -9.06 7.12
C PRO A 98 3.19 -8.56 6.21
N LEU A 99 2.20 -9.43 5.88
CA LEU A 99 1.05 -9.02 5.07
C LEU A 99 0.15 -8.01 5.80
N VAL A 100 0.00 -8.15 7.13
CA VAL A 100 -0.77 -7.20 7.93
C VAL A 100 -0.04 -5.86 7.98
N GLN A 101 1.28 -5.89 8.15
CA GLN A 101 2.10 -4.67 8.11
C GLN A 101 2.03 -3.98 6.76
N GLU A 102 2.05 -4.74 5.65
CA GLU A 102 1.93 -4.20 4.30
C GLU A 102 0.59 -3.49 4.10
N VAL A 103 -0.54 -4.18 4.36
CA VAL A 103 -1.89 -3.60 4.17
C VAL A 103 -2.16 -2.47 5.17
N ALA A 104 -1.66 -2.59 6.42
CA ALA A 104 -1.76 -1.50 7.38
C ALA A 104 -0.99 -0.25 6.93
N ALA A 105 0.17 -0.44 6.32
CA ALA A 105 0.95 0.66 5.76
C ALA A 105 0.23 1.32 4.57
N ASP A 106 -0.42 0.52 3.70
CA ASP A 106 -1.26 1.04 2.61
C ASP A 106 -2.40 1.92 3.17
N VAL A 107 -3.06 1.47 4.24
CA VAL A 107 -4.13 2.23 4.91
C VAL A 107 -3.59 3.52 5.56
N LEU A 108 -2.45 3.47 6.22
CA LEU A 108 -1.84 4.65 6.86
C LEU A 108 -1.39 5.67 5.81
N TYR A 109 -0.77 5.21 4.72
CA TYR A 109 -0.37 6.07 3.62
C TYR A 109 -1.60 6.74 2.99
N ALA A 110 -2.62 5.97 2.68
CA ALA A 110 -3.88 6.49 2.16
C ALA A 110 -4.50 7.53 3.10
N ALA A 111 -4.39 7.33 4.41
CA ALA A 111 -4.87 8.23 5.45
C ALA A 111 -3.94 9.42 5.75
N GLY A 112 -2.96 9.70 4.90
CA GLY A 112 -2.09 10.87 5.02
C GLY A 112 -1.01 10.77 6.11
N ASP A 113 -0.70 9.57 6.58
CA ASP A 113 0.42 9.29 7.50
C ASP A 113 1.54 8.50 6.79
N PRO A 114 2.32 9.14 5.92
CA PRO A 114 3.40 8.48 5.19
C PRO A 114 4.57 8.07 6.09
N LEU A 115 4.72 8.66 7.28
CA LEU A 115 5.80 8.32 8.20
C LEU A 115 5.59 6.95 8.84
N SER A 116 4.40 6.74 9.41
CA SER A 116 4.05 5.44 9.99
C SER A 116 3.97 4.35 8.91
N ALA A 117 3.45 4.68 7.72
CA ALA A 117 3.42 3.78 6.57
C ALA A 117 4.82 3.32 6.17
N ALA A 118 5.77 4.25 6.01
CA ALA A 118 7.16 3.92 5.66
C ALA A 118 7.79 2.94 6.67
N SER A 119 7.60 3.17 7.96
CA SER A 119 8.14 2.31 9.02
C SER A 119 7.60 0.86 8.92
N LEU A 120 6.29 0.70 8.65
CA LEU A 120 5.71 -0.63 8.48
C LEU A 120 6.18 -1.29 7.17
N TRP A 121 6.26 -0.55 6.07
CA TRP A 121 6.78 -1.09 4.80
C TRP A 121 8.25 -1.46 4.89
N GLU A 122 9.11 -0.69 5.57
CA GLU A 122 10.51 -1.07 5.84
C GLU A 122 10.60 -2.42 6.56
N THR A 123 9.72 -2.62 7.55
CA THR A 123 9.67 -3.88 8.30
C THR A 123 9.14 -5.03 7.44
N ALA A 124 8.07 -4.80 6.68
CA ALA A 124 7.47 -5.78 5.79
C ALA A 124 8.44 -6.19 4.66
N MET A 125 9.19 -5.22 4.08
CA MET A 125 10.12 -5.44 2.99
C MET A 125 11.20 -6.46 3.31
N LYS A 126 11.66 -6.52 4.57
CA LYS A 126 12.66 -7.51 5.02
C LYS A 126 12.21 -8.96 4.84
N ARG A 127 10.89 -9.21 4.78
CA ARG A 127 10.31 -10.55 4.68
C ARG A 127 9.56 -10.80 3.37
N LEU A 128 8.94 -9.78 2.80
CA LEU A 128 8.18 -9.88 1.55
C LEU A 128 9.04 -9.63 0.31
N GLY A 129 10.21 -9.01 0.48
CA GLY A 129 11.13 -8.67 -0.59
C GLY A 129 10.86 -7.28 -1.20
N ALA A 130 11.90 -6.72 -1.81
CA ALA A 130 11.87 -5.38 -2.39
C ALA A 130 10.84 -5.24 -3.55
N PRO A 131 10.72 -6.17 -4.51
CA PRO A 131 9.81 -5.97 -5.65
C PRO A 131 8.36 -5.74 -5.25
N ARG A 132 7.94 -6.27 -4.10
CA ARG A 132 6.57 -6.12 -3.62
C ARG A 132 6.31 -4.80 -2.89
N VAL A 133 7.27 -4.29 -2.14
CA VAL A 133 7.06 -3.20 -1.17
C VAL A 133 7.76 -1.91 -1.59
N ALA A 134 8.90 -2.00 -2.26
CA ALA A 134 9.72 -0.84 -2.61
C ALA A 134 8.96 0.26 -3.38
N PRO A 135 8.09 -0.01 -4.36
CA PRO A 135 7.38 1.04 -5.09
C PRO A 135 6.56 1.96 -4.16
N ARG A 136 5.86 1.36 -3.19
CA ARG A 136 5.07 2.09 -2.20
C ARG A 136 5.94 2.88 -1.22
N LEU A 137 7.06 2.27 -0.82
CA LEU A 137 8.03 2.91 0.07
C LEU A 137 8.70 4.12 -0.58
N VAL A 138 8.99 4.06 -1.89
CA VAL A 138 9.48 5.22 -2.67
C VAL A 138 8.45 6.35 -2.64
N ALA A 139 7.16 6.06 -2.84
CA ALA A 139 6.09 7.06 -2.76
C ALA A 139 5.97 7.69 -1.36
N ALA A 140 6.12 6.88 -0.29
CA ALA A 140 6.10 7.41 1.06
C ALA A 140 7.29 8.35 1.34
N TYR A 141 8.49 7.99 0.90
CA TYR A 141 9.66 8.86 1.06
C TYR A 141 9.55 10.14 0.21
N ALA A 142 8.93 10.06 -0.99
CA ALA A 142 8.62 11.24 -1.78
C ALA A 142 7.66 12.18 -1.03
N ALA A 143 6.59 11.65 -0.44
CA ALA A 143 5.65 12.43 0.37
C ALA A 143 6.30 13.07 1.62
N LEU A 144 7.30 12.40 2.20
CA LEU A 144 8.09 12.88 3.34
C LEU A 144 9.22 13.84 2.97
N ASN A 145 9.40 14.16 1.69
CA ASN A 145 10.51 14.97 1.20
C ASN A 145 11.89 14.33 1.46
N ARG A 146 11.95 12.99 1.51
CA ARG A 146 13.17 12.19 1.77
C ARG A 146 13.74 11.62 0.47
N GLY A 147 14.09 12.50 -0.48
CA GLY A 147 14.52 12.12 -1.83
C GLY A 147 15.74 11.17 -1.86
N GLY A 148 16.69 11.28 -0.90
CA GLY A 148 17.81 10.37 -0.79
C GLY A 148 17.40 8.93 -0.49
N ASP A 149 16.42 8.75 0.40
CA ASP A 149 15.88 7.44 0.75
C ASP A 149 15.02 6.87 -0.39
N ALA A 150 14.21 7.72 -1.03
CA ALA A 150 13.44 7.35 -2.22
C ALA A 150 14.35 6.77 -3.31
N ARG A 151 15.48 7.44 -3.62
CA ARG A 151 16.47 6.96 -4.60
C ARG A 151 17.09 5.63 -4.23
N ARG A 152 17.50 5.48 -2.96
CA ARG A 152 18.11 4.24 -2.48
C ARG A 152 17.16 3.05 -2.62
N VAL A 153 15.88 3.25 -2.33
CA VAL A 153 14.88 2.19 -2.42
C VAL A 153 14.48 1.92 -3.87
N ALA A 154 14.32 2.95 -4.71
CA ALA A 154 14.03 2.79 -6.13
C ALA A 154 15.13 2.00 -6.86
N ALA A 155 16.39 2.14 -6.45
CA ALA A 155 17.50 1.36 -7.01
C ALA A 155 17.39 -0.16 -6.78
N LEU A 156 16.54 -0.62 -5.86
CA LEU A 156 16.26 -2.05 -5.64
C LEU A 156 15.27 -2.62 -6.67
N VAL A 157 14.55 -1.74 -7.38
CA VAL A 157 13.49 -2.10 -8.35
C VAL A 157 13.56 -1.16 -9.58
N PRO A 158 14.67 -1.15 -10.32
CA PRO A 158 14.95 -0.13 -11.36
C PRO A 158 13.96 -0.17 -12.52
N GLU A 159 13.32 -1.31 -12.76
CA GLU A 159 12.35 -1.50 -13.85
C GLU A 159 10.89 -1.26 -13.41
N ASP A 160 10.68 -0.97 -12.11
CA ASP A 160 9.33 -0.73 -11.60
C ASP A 160 8.85 0.67 -11.95
N ARG A 161 7.76 0.72 -12.72
CA ARG A 161 7.20 1.97 -13.23
C ARG A 161 6.60 2.86 -12.13
N ILE A 162 6.00 2.27 -11.10
CA ILE A 162 5.40 3.02 -9.99
C ILE A 162 6.51 3.65 -9.15
N ALA A 163 7.58 2.90 -8.89
CA ALA A 163 8.76 3.42 -8.20
C ALA A 163 9.41 4.56 -9.00
N SER A 164 9.56 4.40 -10.32
CA SER A 164 10.10 5.43 -11.20
C SER A 164 9.24 6.70 -11.23
N LEU A 165 7.91 6.54 -11.25
CA LEU A 165 6.96 7.66 -11.22
C LEU A 165 7.03 8.42 -9.88
N ALA A 166 7.07 7.70 -8.77
CA ALA A 166 7.22 8.29 -7.44
C ALA A 166 8.59 8.98 -7.27
N LEU A 167 9.64 8.42 -7.86
CA LEU A 167 10.97 9.02 -7.87
C LEU A 167 11.00 10.30 -8.72
N ALA A 168 10.40 10.29 -9.91
CA ALA A 168 10.27 11.48 -10.75
C ALA A 168 9.54 12.60 -10.00
N TRP A 169 8.42 12.29 -9.38
CA TRP A 169 7.70 13.23 -8.53
C TRP A 169 8.59 13.75 -7.39
N SER A 170 9.29 12.88 -6.67
CA SER A 170 10.21 13.25 -5.58
C SER A 170 11.27 14.24 -6.08
N ASP A 171 11.93 13.95 -7.19
CA ASP A 171 13.01 14.78 -7.73
C ASP A 171 12.51 16.14 -8.27
N LEU A 172 11.27 16.16 -8.76
CA LEU A 172 10.64 17.41 -9.23
C LEU A 172 10.13 18.30 -8.10
N VAL A 173 9.72 17.75 -6.96
CA VAL A 173 8.98 18.49 -5.91
C VAL A 173 9.79 18.67 -4.64
N ALA A 174 10.67 17.73 -4.29
CA ALA A 174 11.42 17.77 -3.04
C ALA A 174 12.44 18.90 -3.01
N THR A 175 12.61 19.51 -1.83
CA THR A 175 13.71 20.44 -1.57
C THR A 175 15.04 19.69 -1.73
N GLY A 176 15.91 20.14 -2.64
CA GLY A 176 17.15 19.45 -3.00
C GLY A 176 16.95 18.22 -3.89
N GLY A 177 15.81 18.09 -4.54
CA GLY A 177 15.58 17.12 -5.60
C GLY A 177 16.46 17.39 -6.82
N ASP A 178 16.77 16.34 -7.58
CA ASP A 178 17.51 16.45 -8.84
C ASP A 178 16.52 16.74 -9.99
N ARG A 179 16.35 18.03 -10.26
CA ARG A 179 15.40 18.54 -11.25
C ARG A 179 15.59 17.89 -12.62
N ASP A 180 16.81 17.83 -13.11
CA ASP A 180 17.10 17.35 -14.48
C ASP A 180 16.80 15.85 -14.59
N ARG A 181 17.14 15.09 -13.55
CA ARG A 181 16.77 13.68 -13.48
C ARG A 181 15.25 13.49 -13.37
N GLY A 182 14.58 14.29 -12.54
CA GLY A 182 13.13 14.24 -12.42
C GLY A 182 12.42 14.49 -13.74
N ILE A 183 12.91 15.45 -14.52
CA ILE A 183 12.44 15.76 -15.87
C ILE A 183 12.70 14.58 -16.83
N ALA A 184 13.90 14.03 -16.84
CA ALA A 184 14.27 12.91 -17.73
C ALA A 184 13.44 11.65 -17.41
N LEU A 185 13.23 11.35 -16.12
CA LEU A 185 12.36 10.24 -15.70
C LEU A 185 10.91 10.48 -16.13
N ALA A 186 10.37 11.68 -15.93
CA ALA A 186 9.00 12.00 -16.34
C ALA A 186 8.81 11.81 -17.85
N ASP A 187 9.77 12.22 -18.67
CA ASP A 187 9.71 12.06 -20.12
C ASP A 187 9.73 10.60 -20.55
N SER A 188 10.61 9.80 -19.95
CA SER A 188 10.67 8.36 -20.25
C SER A 188 9.35 7.66 -19.93
N LEU A 189 8.69 8.06 -18.84
CA LEU A 189 7.41 7.48 -18.43
C LEU A 189 6.25 7.91 -19.34
N VAL A 190 6.26 9.13 -19.89
CA VAL A 190 5.21 9.61 -20.80
C VAL A 190 5.23 8.86 -22.12
N THR A 191 6.39 8.55 -22.68
CA THR A 191 6.52 7.75 -23.90
C THR A 191 5.93 6.33 -23.77
N ASP A 192 5.93 5.78 -22.58
CA ASP A 192 5.40 4.44 -22.34
C ASP A 192 3.89 4.41 -22.01
N VAL A 193 3.26 5.57 -21.73
CA VAL A 193 1.86 5.66 -21.27
C VAL A 193 0.84 5.27 -22.34
N GLU A 194 1.14 5.46 -23.61
CA GLU A 194 0.21 5.12 -24.69
C GLU A 194 -0.25 3.65 -24.67
N HIS A 195 0.46 2.80 -23.92
CA HIS A 195 0.17 1.38 -23.77
C HIS A 195 -0.37 0.99 -22.37
N SER A 196 -0.56 1.95 -21.45
CA SER A 196 -1.04 1.64 -20.10
C SER A 196 -2.55 1.44 -20.07
N GLN A 197 -3.00 0.25 -19.68
CA GLN A 197 -4.43 -0.06 -19.46
C GLN A 197 -4.98 0.52 -18.15
N ASN A 198 -4.12 1.04 -17.26
CA ASN A 198 -4.53 1.61 -15.98
C ASN A 198 -4.69 3.13 -16.08
N ALA A 199 -5.95 3.59 -16.09
CA ALA A 199 -6.30 5.00 -16.23
C ALA A 199 -5.74 5.88 -15.10
N THR A 200 -5.65 5.39 -13.87
CA THR A 200 -5.10 6.13 -12.73
C THR A 200 -3.59 6.33 -12.89
N ILE A 201 -2.85 5.29 -13.26
CA ILE A 201 -1.40 5.40 -13.52
C ILE A 201 -1.15 6.37 -14.69
N ALA A 202 -1.95 6.29 -15.76
CA ALA A 202 -1.85 7.22 -16.88
C ALA A 202 -2.09 8.68 -16.45
N ALA A 203 -3.10 8.92 -15.62
CA ALA A 203 -3.40 10.24 -15.09
C ALA A 203 -2.27 10.76 -14.18
N MET A 204 -1.72 9.92 -13.31
CA MET A 204 -0.59 10.27 -12.45
C MET A 204 0.67 10.58 -13.28
N THR A 205 0.95 9.79 -14.32
CA THR A 205 2.07 10.04 -15.23
C THR A 205 1.89 11.37 -15.97
N ALA A 206 0.68 11.67 -16.45
CA ALA A 206 0.38 12.94 -17.07
C ALA A 206 0.57 14.12 -16.10
N ALA A 207 0.14 13.97 -14.83
CA ALA A 207 0.30 15.01 -13.81
C ALA A 207 1.78 15.26 -13.47
N VAL A 208 2.58 14.20 -13.31
CA VAL A 208 4.04 14.34 -13.06
C VAL A 208 4.75 14.93 -14.28
N GLY A 209 4.34 14.52 -15.50
CA GLY A 209 4.83 15.15 -16.75
C GLY A 209 4.46 16.63 -16.87
N ALA A 210 3.27 17.02 -16.36
CA ALA A 210 2.89 18.45 -16.33
C ALA A 210 3.80 19.26 -15.38
N ILE A 211 4.22 18.69 -14.24
CA ILE A 211 5.20 19.33 -13.35
C ILE A 211 6.54 19.47 -14.05
N ALA A 212 6.98 18.46 -14.81
CA ALA A 212 8.23 18.53 -15.58
C ALA A 212 8.20 19.66 -16.64
N ASP A 213 7.08 19.78 -17.38
CA ASP A 213 6.92 20.87 -18.37
C ASP A 213 6.84 22.24 -17.71
N ALA A 214 6.14 22.35 -16.57
CA ALA A 214 6.11 23.58 -15.78
C ALA A 214 7.52 24.01 -15.36
N ARG A 215 8.35 23.07 -14.94
CA ARG A 215 9.76 23.28 -14.58
C ARG A 215 10.64 23.71 -15.75
N ARG A 216 10.28 23.32 -16.98
CA ARG A 216 10.92 23.80 -18.22
C ARG A 216 10.43 25.18 -18.64
N GLY A 217 9.32 25.65 -18.08
CA GLY A 217 8.62 26.87 -18.51
C GLY A 217 7.70 26.67 -19.71
N ASP A 218 7.46 25.38 -20.11
CA ASP A 218 6.53 25.07 -21.20
C ASP A 218 5.10 25.00 -20.70
N ARG A 219 4.45 26.14 -20.60
CA ARG A 219 3.07 26.30 -20.14
C ARG A 219 2.07 25.56 -21.05
N SER A 220 2.33 25.52 -22.36
CA SER A 220 1.43 24.89 -23.33
C SER A 220 1.41 23.35 -23.16
N ALA A 221 2.59 22.73 -23.09
CA ALA A 221 2.71 21.29 -22.84
C ALA A 221 2.14 20.91 -21.49
N MET A 222 2.42 21.70 -20.45
CA MET A 222 1.84 21.51 -19.11
C MET A 222 0.30 21.48 -19.16
N GLN A 223 -0.33 22.47 -19.78
CA GLN A 223 -1.80 22.54 -19.88
C GLN A 223 -2.39 21.35 -20.65
N THR A 224 -1.72 20.92 -21.71
CA THR A 224 -2.12 19.73 -22.48
C THR A 224 -2.14 18.47 -21.60
N LYS A 225 -1.10 18.27 -20.79
CA LYS A 225 -1.00 17.12 -19.86
C LYS A 225 -2.00 17.23 -18.71
N LEU A 226 -2.25 18.41 -18.16
CA LEU A 226 -3.31 18.61 -17.15
C LEU A 226 -4.69 18.32 -17.73
N ALA A 227 -4.96 18.71 -18.98
CA ALA A 227 -6.20 18.37 -19.66
C ALA A 227 -6.35 16.85 -19.87
N ALA A 228 -5.27 16.15 -20.21
CA ALA A 228 -5.28 14.67 -20.30
C ALA A 228 -5.56 14.03 -18.94
N MET A 229 -4.92 14.47 -17.87
CA MET A 229 -5.16 14.02 -16.50
C MET A 229 -6.64 14.19 -16.09
N ARG A 230 -7.25 15.36 -16.39
CA ARG A 230 -8.65 15.67 -16.04
C ARG A 230 -9.69 14.80 -16.76
N ARG A 231 -9.32 14.09 -17.84
CA ARG A 231 -10.21 13.14 -18.53
C ARG A 231 -10.37 11.82 -17.78
N ALA A 232 -9.45 11.50 -16.87
CA ALA A 232 -9.56 10.32 -16.05
C ALA A 232 -10.76 10.47 -15.07
N ARG A 233 -11.34 9.32 -14.70
CA ARG A 233 -12.40 9.25 -13.68
C ARG A 233 -11.84 8.53 -12.44
N PRO A 234 -10.94 9.19 -11.68
CA PRO A 234 -10.33 8.61 -10.51
C PRO A 234 -11.32 8.49 -9.36
N THR A 235 -10.98 7.64 -8.36
CA THR A 235 -11.67 7.65 -7.08
C THR A 235 -11.51 9.03 -6.40
N PRO A 236 -12.35 9.39 -5.41
CA PRO A 236 -12.16 10.64 -4.65
C PRO A 236 -10.76 10.75 -4.03
N TYR A 237 -10.20 9.63 -3.57
CA TYR A 237 -8.86 9.52 -3.04
C TYR A 237 -7.78 9.89 -4.08
N ASP A 238 -7.81 9.24 -5.25
CA ASP A 238 -6.88 9.52 -6.34
C ASP A 238 -7.07 10.94 -6.89
N ALA A 239 -8.32 11.41 -6.98
CA ALA A 239 -8.64 12.76 -7.43
C ALA A 239 -8.05 13.84 -6.52
N ALA A 240 -7.96 13.61 -5.21
CA ALA A 240 -7.30 14.52 -4.28
C ALA A 240 -5.78 14.57 -4.53
N PHE A 241 -5.14 13.42 -4.78
CA PHE A 241 -3.71 13.38 -5.10
C PHE A 241 -3.40 14.00 -6.47
N LEU A 242 -4.22 13.73 -7.48
CA LEU A 242 -4.09 14.36 -8.80
C LEU A 242 -4.29 15.89 -8.73
N GLY A 243 -5.26 16.36 -7.94
CA GLY A 243 -5.46 17.80 -7.68
C GLY A 243 -4.26 18.44 -6.99
N TYR A 244 -3.66 17.74 -6.03
CA TYR A 244 -2.39 18.19 -5.45
C TYR A 244 -1.28 18.33 -6.51
N LEU A 245 -1.07 17.32 -7.36
CA LEU A 245 -0.05 17.39 -8.42
C LEU A 245 -0.32 18.51 -9.43
N ALA A 246 -1.60 18.72 -9.80
CA ALA A 246 -1.99 19.82 -10.68
C ALA A 246 -1.68 21.20 -10.04
N GLY A 247 -2.03 21.34 -8.76
CA GLY A 247 -1.70 22.57 -8.02
C GLY A 247 -0.21 22.85 -7.96
N VAL A 248 0.62 21.82 -7.80
CA VAL A 248 2.09 21.95 -7.86
C VAL A 248 2.54 22.45 -9.24
N ALA A 249 2.05 21.84 -10.34
CA ALA A 249 2.42 22.26 -11.70
C ALA A 249 2.05 23.74 -11.97
N LEU A 250 0.86 24.16 -11.54
CA LEU A 250 0.40 25.55 -11.69
C LEU A 250 1.22 26.52 -10.84
N ARG A 251 1.56 26.15 -9.61
CA ARG A 251 2.45 26.95 -8.76
C ARG A 251 3.82 27.19 -9.42
N GLU A 252 4.39 26.17 -10.05
CA GLU A 252 5.71 26.27 -10.70
C GLU A 252 5.74 27.29 -11.87
N VAL A 253 4.63 27.51 -12.54
CA VAL A 253 4.51 28.53 -13.60
C VAL A 253 3.99 29.87 -13.08
N GLY A 254 3.87 30.03 -11.76
CA GLY A 254 3.44 31.29 -11.14
C GLY A 254 1.93 31.51 -11.14
N ASP A 255 1.11 30.51 -11.46
CA ASP A 255 -0.35 30.57 -11.51
C ASP A 255 -0.95 30.32 -10.12
N VAL A 256 -0.62 31.21 -9.16
CA VAL A 256 -0.88 31.02 -7.73
C VAL A 256 -2.36 30.86 -7.43
N ASP A 257 -3.23 31.63 -8.09
CA ASP A 257 -4.68 31.55 -7.84
C ASP A 257 -5.29 30.25 -8.31
N GLU A 258 -4.88 29.74 -9.47
CA GLU A 258 -5.30 28.44 -9.97
C GLU A 258 -4.75 27.30 -9.09
N ALA A 259 -3.48 27.39 -8.70
CA ALA A 259 -2.88 26.43 -7.76
C ALA A 259 -3.64 26.37 -6.43
N ARG A 260 -4.03 27.54 -5.90
CA ARG A 260 -4.84 27.63 -4.67
C ARG A 260 -6.20 26.95 -4.85
N ARG A 261 -6.84 27.12 -6.00
CA ARG A 261 -8.13 26.45 -6.31
C ARG A 261 -7.97 24.93 -6.37
N GLU A 262 -6.94 24.43 -7.05
CA GLU A 262 -6.69 22.97 -7.13
C GLU A 262 -6.35 22.36 -5.75
N PHE A 263 -5.54 23.01 -4.92
CA PHE A 263 -5.27 22.55 -3.56
C PHE A 263 -6.53 22.55 -2.68
N THR A 264 -7.39 23.56 -2.82
CA THR A 264 -8.66 23.64 -2.08
C THR A 264 -9.59 22.51 -2.53
N ALA A 265 -9.73 22.30 -3.84
CA ALA A 265 -10.54 21.21 -4.37
C ALA A 265 -10.00 19.82 -3.96
N ALA A 266 -8.69 19.63 -3.88
CA ALA A 266 -8.09 18.39 -3.36
C ALA A 266 -8.47 18.13 -1.90
N LEU A 267 -8.43 19.17 -1.06
CA LEU A 267 -8.86 19.11 0.34
C LEU A 267 -10.35 18.78 0.49
N GLU A 268 -11.21 19.37 -0.33
CA GLU A 268 -12.66 19.12 -0.30
C GLU A 268 -13.02 17.69 -0.71
N ARG A 269 -12.30 17.15 -1.71
CA ARG A 269 -12.53 15.79 -2.21
C ARG A 269 -12.18 14.70 -1.19
N SER A 270 -11.04 14.84 -0.50
CA SER A 270 -10.59 13.86 0.48
C SER A 270 -9.62 14.47 1.49
N PRO A 271 -10.11 15.15 2.54
CA PRO A 271 -9.29 15.91 3.48
C PRO A 271 -8.34 15.04 4.32
N GLU A 272 -8.71 13.77 4.53
CA GLU A 272 -7.91 12.80 5.32
C GLU A 272 -6.96 11.97 4.47
N SER A 273 -6.96 12.16 3.13
CA SER A 273 -6.06 11.42 2.25
C SER A 273 -4.66 12.01 2.20
N ILE A 274 -3.71 11.23 1.66
CA ILE A 274 -2.35 11.72 1.38
C ILE A 274 -2.38 12.94 0.45
N GLY A 275 -3.24 12.94 -0.58
CA GLY A 275 -3.42 14.07 -1.48
C GLY A 275 -3.91 15.30 -0.76
N GLY A 276 -4.91 15.17 0.13
CA GLY A 276 -5.41 16.25 0.98
C GLY A 276 -4.36 16.77 1.96
N ALA A 277 -3.61 15.88 2.60
CA ALA A 277 -2.53 16.26 3.53
C ALA A 277 -1.42 17.06 2.83
N LEU A 278 -0.99 16.62 1.65
CA LEU A 278 0.00 17.31 0.83
C LEU A 278 -0.52 18.65 0.32
N ALA A 279 -1.76 18.70 -0.18
CA ALA A 279 -2.40 19.94 -0.64
C ALA A 279 -2.54 20.99 0.48
N ARG A 280 -2.86 20.55 1.70
CA ARG A 280 -2.92 21.42 2.89
C ARG A 280 -1.55 22.06 3.17
N ARG A 281 -0.50 21.25 3.13
CA ARG A 281 0.88 21.73 3.33
C ARG A 281 1.27 22.77 2.28
N GLU A 282 1.06 22.48 1.00
CA GLU A 282 1.42 23.40 -0.08
C GLU A 282 0.60 24.68 -0.05
N ARG A 283 -0.70 24.60 0.21
CA ARG A 283 -1.58 25.75 0.33
C ARG A 283 -1.13 26.72 1.43
N ALA A 284 -0.63 26.19 2.55
CA ALA A 284 -0.12 27.01 3.65
C ALA A 284 1.15 27.81 3.29
N HIS A 285 1.86 27.41 2.26
CA HIS A 285 3.08 28.07 1.78
C HIS A 285 2.85 29.02 0.58
N LEU A 286 1.61 29.07 0.04
CA LEU A 286 1.30 30.02 -1.02
C LEU A 286 1.24 31.44 -0.48
N PRO A 287 1.74 32.44 -1.24
CA PRO A 287 1.58 33.84 -0.88
C PRO A 287 0.09 34.20 -0.80
N SER A 288 -0.23 35.14 0.06
CA SER A 288 -1.60 35.67 0.27
C SER A 288 -2.10 36.41 -0.96
#